data_a2c3ee1d1cc0c4257491d6c6ebd50925
#
_entry.id   a2c3ee1d1cc0c4257491d6c6ebd50925
#
_cell.length_a   1.000
_cell.length_b   1.000
_cell.length_c   1.000
_cell.angle_alpha   90.00
_cell.angle_beta   90.00
_cell.angle_gamma   90.00
#
_symmetry.space_group_name_H-M   'P 1'
#
loop_
_entity.id
_entity.type
_entity.pdbx_description
1 polymer ?
#
loop_
_entity_poly.entity_id
_entity_poly.type
_entity_poly.pdbx_seq_one_letter_code
_entity_poly.pdbx_strand_id
1 'polypeptide(L)'
;MIKLIEVIKNNNEYPLIIVGVSAKFFGSATIINSDIESSELGIKIGNNGEYVLPSWLKEMNIKSVKNKDKNILVIESIDKISSEEQLKFLGVLKNNGLNGYSFPKNTQIIITCTNVENVSKRIKDLCLIYKVN
;
A
#
# COMPACT_ATOMS: atom_id res chain seq x y z
N MET A 1 -4.78 13.73 14.87
CA MET A 1 -5.05 12.35 14.42
C MET A 1 -6.48 12.09 13.98
N ILE A 2 -7.45 12.76 14.57
CA ILE A 2 -8.85 12.66 14.12
C ILE A 2 -8.97 13.04 12.64
N LYS A 3 -8.29 14.11 12.23
CA LYS A 3 -8.30 14.54 10.82
C LYS A 3 -7.74 13.47 9.88
N LEU A 4 -6.69 12.76 10.30
CA LEU A 4 -6.10 11.71 9.50
C LEU A 4 -7.09 10.56 9.28
N ILE A 5 -7.78 10.16 10.36
CA ILE A 5 -8.80 9.12 10.26
C ILE A 5 -9.90 9.53 9.29
N GLU A 6 -10.33 10.79 9.33
CA GLU A 6 -11.35 11.32 8.42
C GLU A 6 -10.86 11.33 6.97
N VAL A 7 -9.60 11.72 6.75
CA VAL A 7 -9.01 11.70 5.41
C VAL A 7 -9.05 10.29 4.84
N ILE A 8 -8.67 9.29 5.64
CA ILE A 8 -8.68 7.91 5.20
C ILE A 8 -10.11 7.44 4.88
N LYS A 9 -11.06 7.75 5.76
CA LYS A 9 -12.47 7.34 5.57
C LYS A 9 -13.09 7.94 4.31
N ASN A 10 -12.74 9.18 4.00
CA ASN A 10 -13.38 9.91 2.92
C ASN A 10 -12.68 9.80 1.58
N ASN A 11 -11.48 9.26 1.55
CA ASN A 11 -10.74 9.07 0.32
C ASN A 11 -11.09 7.71 -0.29
N ASN A 12 -11.61 7.71 -1.51
CA ASN A 12 -12.02 6.49 -2.19
C ASN A 12 -11.27 6.25 -3.49
N GLU A 13 -10.40 7.16 -3.91
CA GLU A 13 -9.87 7.12 -5.27
C GLU A 13 -8.34 7.04 -5.36
N TYR A 14 -7.62 7.55 -4.39
CA TYR A 14 -6.17 7.72 -4.53
C TYR A 14 -5.40 7.08 -3.40
N PRO A 15 -4.21 6.52 -3.69
CA PRO A 15 -3.28 6.18 -2.62
C PRO A 15 -2.90 7.43 -1.83
N LEU A 16 -2.57 7.25 -0.56
CA LEU A 16 -2.16 8.35 0.32
C LEU A 16 -0.70 8.20 0.71
N ILE A 17 0.05 9.28 0.60
CA ILE A 17 1.37 9.37 1.25
C ILE A 17 1.16 10.11 2.55
N ILE A 18 1.49 9.46 3.67
CA ILE A 18 1.35 10.07 4.98
C ILE A 18 2.72 10.28 5.58
N VAL A 19 3.06 11.53 5.82
CA VAL A 19 4.36 11.94 6.32
C VAL A 19 4.29 12.10 7.84
N GLY A 20 5.17 11.43 8.55
CA GLY A 20 5.32 11.65 10.00
C GLY A 20 4.62 10.65 10.90
N VAL A 21 4.09 9.56 10.38
CA VAL A 21 3.54 8.47 11.21
C VAL A 21 4.18 7.14 10.82
N SER A 22 4.23 6.21 11.76
CA SER A 22 4.69 4.87 11.46
C SER A 22 3.50 3.97 11.10
N ALA A 23 3.81 2.83 10.47
CA ALA A 23 2.78 1.85 10.11
C ALA A 23 1.98 1.36 11.33
N LYS A 24 2.58 1.37 12.49
CA LYS A 24 1.91 0.95 13.75
C LYS A 24 0.66 1.75 14.07
N PHE A 25 0.57 2.98 13.58
CA PHE A 25 -0.61 3.81 13.78
C PHE A 25 -1.87 3.17 13.19
N PHE A 26 -1.73 2.35 12.17
CA PHE A 26 -2.86 1.82 11.42
C PHE A 26 -3.39 0.48 11.96
N GLY A 27 -2.90 0.04 13.12
CA GLY A 27 -3.48 -1.09 13.84
C GLY A 27 -3.51 -2.39 13.06
N SER A 28 -4.70 -2.80 12.62
CA SER A 28 -4.92 -4.08 11.96
C SER A 28 -4.60 -4.08 10.45
N ALA A 29 -3.97 -3.04 9.94
CA ALA A 29 -3.59 -2.97 8.53
C ALA A 29 -2.64 -4.10 8.14
N THR A 30 -2.65 -4.43 6.85
CA THR A 30 -1.60 -5.28 6.28
C THR A 30 -0.41 -4.38 5.96
N ILE A 31 0.76 -4.75 6.44
CA ILE A 31 1.96 -3.92 6.30
C ILE A 31 2.99 -4.65 5.45
N ILE A 32 3.46 -3.99 4.39
CA ILE A 32 4.60 -4.46 3.62
C ILE A 32 5.72 -3.44 3.74
N ASN A 33 6.94 -3.95 3.90
CA ASN A 33 8.10 -3.10 4.03
C ASN A 33 8.55 -2.65 2.64
N SER A 34 9.06 -1.43 2.54
CA SER A 34 9.49 -0.90 1.25
C SER A 34 10.65 -1.69 0.62
N ASP A 35 11.44 -2.40 1.44
CA ASP A 35 12.54 -3.22 0.94
C ASP A 35 12.10 -4.59 0.43
N ILE A 36 10.81 -4.87 0.40
CA ILE A 36 10.27 -6.12 -0.14
C ILE A 36 10.80 -6.36 -1.55
N GLU A 37 11.10 -7.63 -1.88
CA GLU A 37 11.59 -7.95 -3.21
C GLU A 37 10.48 -7.83 -4.26
N SER A 38 10.86 -7.43 -5.47
CA SER A 38 9.91 -7.27 -6.56
C SER A 38 9.13 -8.53 -6.86
N SER A 39 9.72 -9.70 -6.65
CA SER A 39 9.05 -10.98 -6.85
C SER A 39 7.85 -11.17 -5.94
N GLU A 40 7.83 -10.50 -4.79
CA GLU A 40 6.69 -10.55 -3.86
C GLU A 40 5.59 -9.55 -4.21
N LEU A 41 5.78 -8.77 -5.26
CA LEU A 41 4.78 -7.84 -5.78
C LEU A 41 4.14 -8.38 -7.06
N GLY A 42 4.15 -9.69 -7.24
CA GLY A 42 3.53 -10.34 -8.39
C GLY A 42 2.79 -11.59 -8.00
N ILE A 43 2.01 -12.10 -8.93
CA ILE A 43 1.27 -13.34 -8.76
C ILE A 43 1.94 -14.40 -9.62
N LYS A 44 2.24 -15.56 -9.02
CA LYS A 44 2.83 -16.68 -9.73
C LYS A 44 1.75 -17.65 -10.16
N ILE A 45 2.03 -18.40 -11.22
CA ILE A 45 1.14 -19.48 -11.66
C ILE A 45 1.74 -20.79 -11.18
N GLY A 46 0.95 -21.56 -10.44
CA GLY A 46 1.37 -22.86 -9.94
C GLY A 46 1.31 -23.94 -11.02
N ASN A 47 1.76 -25.16 -10.65
CA ASN A 47 1.88 -26.27 -11.60
C ASN A 47 0.54 -26.68 -12.23
N ASN A 48 -0.55 -26.45 -11.53
CA ASN A 48 -1.90 -26.80 -12.02
C ASN A 48 -2.65 -25.58 -12.58
N GLY A 49 -1.95 -24.49 -12.86
CA GLY A 49 -2.56 -23.30 -13.41
C GLY A 49 -3.22 -22.38 -12.38
N GLU A 50 -3.16 -22.73 -11.10
CA GLU A 50 -3.73 -21.91 -10.04
C GLU A 50 -2.85 -20.66 -9.77
N TYR A 51 -3.48 -19.60 -9.26
CA TYR A 51 -2.74 -18.43 -8.81
C TYR A 51 -2.07 -18.71 -7.48
N VAL A 52 -0.78 -18.37 -7.38
CA VAL A 52 -0.03 -18.42 -6.12
C VAL A 52 0.21 -16.99 -5.66
N LEU A 53 -0.52 -16.59 -4.63
CA LEU A 53 -0.48 -15.24 -4.11
C LEU A 53 0.67 -15.09 -3.11
N PRO A 54 1.30 -13.90 -3.04
CA PRO A 54 2.27 -13.65 -1.96
C PRO A 54 1.58 -13.70 -0.60
N SER A 55 2.35 -14.05 0.44
CA SER A 55 1.78 -14.23 1.79
C SER A 55 1.10 -12.97 2.31
N TRP A 56 1.64 -11.79 2.03
CA TRP A 56 1.03 -10.55 2.51
C TRP A 56 -0.35 -10.33 1.88
N LEU A 57 -0.53 -10.74 0.62
CA LEU A 57 -1.82 -10.59 -0.06
C LEU A 57 -2.83 -11.58 0.50
N LYS A 58 -2.41 -12.81 0.81
CA LYS A 58 -3.28 -13.78 1.50
C LYS A 58 -3.75 -13.22 2.84
N GLU A 59 -2.85 -12.63 3.60
CA GLU A 59 -3.17 -12.00 4.88
C GLU A 59 -4.20 -10.87 4.69
N MET A 60 -3.97 -10.02 3.69
CA MET A 60 -4.86 -8.91 3.40
C MET A 60 -6.26 -9.40 3.02
N ASN A 61 -6.35 -10.46 2.22
CA ASN A 61 -7.64 -11.03 1.83
C ASN A 61 -8.39 -11.58 3.05
N ILE A 62 -7.70 -12.22 3.97
CA ILE A 62 -8.30 -12.73 5.19
C ILE A 62 -8.84 -11.58 6.05
N LYS A 63 -8.05 -10.53 6.22
CA LYS A 63 -8.45 -9.35 7.00
C LYS A 63 -9.64 -8.63 6.38
N SER A 64 -9.71 -8.59 5.04
CA SER A 64 -10.79 -7.89 4.35
C SER A 64 -12.16 -8.50 4.62
N VAL A 65 -12.21 -9.82 4.84
CA VAL A 65 -13.47 -10.50 5.16
C VAL A 65 -13.99 -10.08 6.54
N LYS A 66 -13.07 -9.79 7.47
CA LYS A 66 -13.40 -9.42 8.85
C LYS A 66 -13.68 -7.93 9.01
N ASN A 67 -13.11 -7.10 8.14
CA ASN A 67 -13.22 -5.65 8.22
C ASN A 67 -14.34 -5.17 7.30
N LYS A 68 -15.40 -4.65 7.90
CA LYS A 68 -16.52 -4.07 7.15
C LYS A 68 -16.23 -2.66 6.69
N ASP A 69 -15.21 -2.02 7.27
CA ASP A 69 -14.78 -0.67 6.92
C ASP A 69 -13.67 -0.72 5.88
N LYS A 70 -12.78 0.27 5.87
CA LYS A 70 -11.64 0.31 4.97
C LYS A 70 -10.67 -0.83 5.25
N ASN A 71 -10.27 -1.52 4.20
CA ASN A 71 -9.17 -2.46 4.25
C ASN A 71 -7.90 -1.69 3.92
N ILE A 72 -6.93 -1.68 4.83
CA ILE A 72 -5.76 -0.80 4.70
C ILE A 72 -4.52 -1.64 4.38
N LEU A 73 -3.83 -1.26 3.32
CA LEU A 73 -2.51 -1.77 2.96
C LEU A 73 -1.49 -0.66 3.15
N VAL A 74 -0.51 -0.88 3.99
CA VAL A 74 0.55 0.11 4.25
C VAL A 74 1.85 -0.34 3.60
N ILE A 75 2.44 0.55 2.80
CA ILE A 75 3.80 0.42 2.31
C ILE A 75 4.66 1.27 3.23
N GLU A 76 5.46 0.63 4.07
CA GLU A 76 6.18 1.32 5.14
C GLU A 76 7.52 1.86 4.68
N SER A 77 7.77 3.14 5.01
CA SER A 77 9.10 3.76 4.88
C SER A 77 9.65 3.77 3.45
N ILE A 78 8.84 4.23 2.50
CA ILE A 78 9.24 4.23 1.10
C ILE A 78 10.49 5.09 0.83
N ASP A 79 10.71 6.11 1.63
CA ASP A 79 11.84 7.01 1.49
C ASP A 79 13.18 6.40 1.94
N LYS A 80 13.17 5.18 2.48
CA LYS A 80 14.40 4.49 2.89
C LYS A 80 15.06 3.72 1.76
N ILE A 81 14.36 3.49 0.66
CA ILE A 81 14.94 2.86 -0.52
C ILE A 81 15.18 3.90 -1.61
N SER A 82 16.02 3.60 -2.58
CA SER A 82 16.32 4.53 -3.66
C SER A 82 15.07 4.86 -4.47
N SER A 83 15.07 6.04 -5.09
CA SER A 83 13.95 6.45 -5.92
C SER A 83 13.70 5.49 -7.08
N GLU A 84 14.74 4.86 -7.58
CA GLU A 84 14.61 3.84 -8.62
C GLU A 84 13.91 2.58 -8.09
N GLU A 85 14.31 2.10 -6.91
CA GLU A 85 13.67 0.93 -6.31
C GLU A 85 12.22 1.19 -5.92
N GLN A 86 11.88 2.41 -5.58
CA GLN A 86 10.49 2.78 -5.27
C GLN A 86 9.55 2.49 -6.43
N LEU A 87 10.05 2.52 -7.66
CA LEU A 87 9.22 2.35 -8.85
C LEU A 87 8.61 0.96 -8.97
N LYS A 88 9.10 -0.02 -8.24
CA LYS A 88 8.49 -1.35 -8.18
C LYS A 88 7.04 -1.32 -7.69
N PHE A 89 6.66 -0.26 -6.97
CA PHE A 89 5.30 -0.12 -6.44
C PHE A 89 4.32 0.56 -7.42
N LEU A 90 4.80 1.07 -8.55
CA LEU A 90 3.92 1.81 -9.47
C LEU A 90 2.71 1.01 -9.94
N GLY A 91 2.91 -0.26 -10.27
CA GLY A 91 1.81 -1.11 -10.70
C GLY A 91 0.75 -1.30 -9.63
N VAL A 92 1.19 -1.53 -8.40
CA VAL A 92 0.29 -1.66 -7.25
C VAL A 92 -0.54 -0.39 -7.06
N LEU A 93 0.12 0.76 -7.14
CA LEU A 93 -0.55 2.05 -6.92
C LEU A 93 -1.52 2.41 -8.03
N LYS A 94 -1.16 2.12 -9.28
CA LYS A 94 -2.02 2.43 -10.42
C LYS A 94 -3.23 1.54 -10.50
N ASN A 95 -3.07 0.26 -10.18
CA ASN A 95 -4.09 -0.75 -10.43
C ASN A 95 -4.88 -1.13 -9.20
N ASN A 96 -4.47 -0.68 -8.02
CA ASN A 96 -5.03 -1.15 -6.75
C ASN A 96 -5.11 -2.68 -6.76
N GLY A 97 -4.00 -3.29 -7.14
CA GLY A 97 -3.90 -4.73 -7.33
C GLY A 97 -2.55 -5.15 -7.89
N LEU A 98 -2.43 -6.43 -8.24
CA LEU A 98 -1.24 -7.04 -8.84
C LEU A 98 -1.60 -7.69 -10.17
N ASN A 99 -0.98 -7.27 -11.26
CA ASN A 99 -1.06 -7.98 -12.57
C ASN A 99 -2.44 -8.56 -12.91
N GLY A 100 -3.47 -7.74 -12.86
CA GLY A 100 -4.82 -8.21 -13.15
C GLY A 100 -5.58 -8.81 -11.98
N TYR A 101 -4.94 -8.95 -10.82
CA TYR A 101 -5.59 -9.39 -9.60
C TYR A 101 -5.95 -8.16 -8.76
N SER A 102 -7.23 -7.82 -8.70
CA SER A 102 -7.70 -6.65 -7.95
C SER A 102 -7.69 -6.92 -6.44
N PHE A 103 -7.28 -5.92 -5.68
CA PHE A 103 -7.42 -5.98 -4.22
C PHE A 103 -8.89 -5.98 -3.82
N PRO A 104 -9.22 -6.41 -2.59
CA PRO A 104 -10.60 -6.33 -2.12
C PRO A 104 -11.17 -4.92 -2.26
N LYS A 105 -12.48 -4.81 -2.42
CA LYS A 105 -13.16 -3.52 -2.44
C LYS A 105 -12.86 -2.79 -1.14
N ASN A 106 -12.85 -1.48 -1.20
CA ASN A 106 -12.53 -0.59 -0.07
C ASN A 106 -11.08 -0.69 0.41
N THR A 107 -10.17 -1.20 -0.42
CA THR A 107 -8.76 -1.18 -0.08
C THR A 107 -8.21 0.22 -0.25
N GLN A 108 -7.63 0.75 0.82
CA GLN A 108 -6.91 2.01 0.82
C GLN A 108 -5.42 1.73 0.94
N ILE A 109 -4.66 2.16 -0.05
CA ILE A 109 -3.20 2.03 0.00
C ILE A 109 -2.65 3.28 0.68
N ILE A 110 -1.81 3.06 1.69
CA ILE A 110 -1.14 4.12 2.44
C ILE A 110 0.35 3.89 2.33
N ILE A 111 1.09 4.95 2.04
CA ILE A 111 2.54 4.94 1.99
C ILE A 111 3.03 5.82 3.12
N THR A 112 3.89 5.29 3.99
CA THR A 112 4.49 6.12 5.05
C THR A 112 5.89 6.57 4.64
N CYS A 113 6.26 7.75 5.09
CA CYS A 113 7.61 8.26 4.92
C CYS A 113 7.92 9.31 5.99
N THR A 114 9.20 9.57 6.18
CA THR A 114 9.69 10.66 7.03
C THR A 114 9.99 11.90 6.18
N ASN A 115 10.67 11.71 5.05
CA ASN A 115 11.07 12.77 4.12
C ASN A 115 10.37 12.59 2.78
N VAL A 116 9.32 13.38 2.55
CA VAL A 116 8.58 13.31 1.29
C VAL A 116 9.46 13.69 0.09
N GLU A 117 10.50 14.46 0.32
CA GLU A 117 11.46 14.86 -0.73
C GLU A 117 12.20 13.67 -1.31
N ASN A 118 12.35 12.60 -0.53
CA ASN A 118 13.01 11.38 -0.97
C ASN A 118 12.05 10.38 -1.61
N VAL A 119 10.80 10.76 -1.81
CA VAL A 119 9.81 9.93 -2.52
C VAL A 119 9.86 10.29 -3.99
N SER A 120 9.90 9.28 -4.86
CA SER A 120 9.93 9.46 -6.30
C SER A 120 8.76 10.33 -6.76
N LYS A 121 9.05 11.27 -7.67
CA LYS A 121 8.01 12.11 -8.27
C LYS A 121 6.92 11.28 -8.93
N ARG A 122 7.28 10.19 -9.59
CA ARG A 122 6.31 9.32 -10.26
C ARG A 122 5.31 8.72 -9.28
N ILE A 123 5.77 8.40 -8.06
CA ILE A 123 4.89 7.91 -7.00
C ILE A 123 4.03 9.05 -6.46
N LYS A 124 4.64 10.21 -6.20
CA LYS A 124 3.90 11.38 -5.69
C LYS A 124 2.78 11.79 -6.65
N ASP A 125 3.01 11.66 -7.94
CA ASP A 125 2.01 12.03 -8.95
C ASP A 125 0.74 11.15 -8.92
N LEU A 126 0.82 9.99 -8.30
CA LEU A 126 -0.32 9.06 -8.17
C LEU A 126 -1.06 9.21 -6.85
N CYS A 127 -0.56 10.01 -5.94
CA CYS A 127 -1.00 10.00 -4.54
C CYS A 127 -1.45 11.37 -4.07
N LEU A 128 -2.29 11.37 -3.05
CA LEU A 128 -2.51 12.55 -2.23
C LEU A 128 -1.49 12.52 -1.09
N ILE A 129 -0.98 13.69 -0.70
CA ILE A 129 0.04 13.80 0.33
C ILE A 129 -0.54 14.48 1.56
N TYR A 130 -0.40 13.85 2.71
CA TYR A 130 -0.87 14.38 3.98
C TYR A 130 0.28 14.38 4.98
N LYS A 131 0.59 15.56 5.55
CA LYS A 131 1.62 15.68 6.57
C LYS A 131 0.99 15.75 7.95
N VAL A 132 1.48 14.92 8.84
CA VAL A 132 1.04 14.93 10.24
C VAL A 132 2.05 15.75 11.04
N ASN A 133 1.56 16.76 11.73
CA ASN A 133 2.38 17.62 12.58
C ASN A 133 2.38 17.15 14.03
#